data_695e886f77af20e3ac63b956a1bbcf44
#
_entry.id   695e886f77af20e3ac63b956a1bbcf44
#
_cell.length_a   1.000
_cell.length_b   1.000
_cell.length_c   1.000
_cell.angle_alpha   90.00
_cell.angle_beta   90.00
_cell.angle_gamma   90.00
#
_symmetry.space_group_name_H-M   'P 1'
#
loop_
_entity.id
_entity.type
_entity.pdbx_description
1 polymer ?
#
loop_
_entity_poly.entity_id
_entity_poly.type
_entity_poly.pdbx_seq_one_letter_code
_entity_poly.pdbx_strand_id
1 'polypeptide(L)'
;FLTGMEKHSDEENPALFGDGCAFFEAMRYHMSEMPTASVQCAMNELSNHDHSRFMTRTNRRVGRLASAGAKAAEEGISYGIFRQGVVMQMTWPGAPTIYYGDEAGVCGWTDPDSRRTYPWGGENLELIEFHRYMSGIRKRCPAFRNGSLKALAAGDGYIAYGRFQSAQRA
;
A
#
# COMPACT_ATOMS: atom_id res chain seq x y z
N PHE A 1 -0.54 9.03 -4.28
CA PHE A 1 -2.00 9.08 -4.42
C PHE A 1 -2.71 9.07 -3.05
N LEU A 2 -2.61 8.01 -2.25
CA LEU A 2 -3.41 7.85 -1.03
C LEU A 2 -3.05 8.80 0.12
N THR A 3 -1.79 9.20 0.24
CA THR A 3 -1.33 9.98 1.39
C THR A 3 -0.81 11.38 1.01
N GLY A 4 -0.35 11.57 -0.23
CA GLY A 4 0.36 12.78 -0.61
C GLY A 4 1.69 12.96 0.13
N MET A 5 2.27 11.88 0.64
CA MET A 5 3.53 11.91 1.39
C MET A 5 4.64 11.20 0.63
N GLU A 6 5.82 11.75 0.69
CA GLU A 6 7.04 11.06 0.30
C GLU A 6 7.27 9.84 1.21
N LYS A 7 7.96 8.82 0.71
CA LYS A 7 8.09 7.51 1.35
C LYS A 7 8.78 7.52 2.72
N HIS A 8 9.64 8.50 3.01
CA HIS A 8 10.30 8.65 4.31
C HIS A 8 9.58 9.64 5.25
N SER A 9 8.47 10.26 4.79
CA SER A 9 7.77 11.34 5.48
C SER A 9 8.61 12.61 5.65
N ASP A 10 9.54 12.87 4.74
CA ASP A 10 10.39 14.06 4.77
C ASP A 10 9.70 15.27 4.15
N GLU A 11 8.75 15.03 3.25
CA GLU A 11 8.01 16.09 2.58
C GLU A 11 6.59 15.65 2.20
N GLU A 12 5.73 16.64 2.03
CA GLU A 12 4.42 16.46 1.42
C GLU A 12 4.52 16.65 -0.09
N ASN A 13 3.73 15.86 -0.82
CA ASN A 13 3.53 16.04 -2.26
C ASN A 13 2.04 16.23 -2.55
N PRO A 14 1.48 17.42 -2.27
CA PRO A 14 0.06 17.68 -2.39
C PRO A 14 -0.45 17.57 -3.84
N ALA A 15 0.40 17.78 -4.83
CA ALA A 15 0.04 17.68 -6.24
C ALA A 15 -0.31 16.25 -6.66
N LEU A 16 0.21 15.25 -5.97
CA LEU A 16 -0.11 13.83 -6.21
C LEU A 16 -1.20 13.27 -5.31
N PHE A 17 -1.64 14.05 -4.31
CA PHE A 17 -2.65 13.60 -3.37
C PHE A 17 -4.02 13.56 -4.04
N GLY A 18 -4.62 12.38 -4.10
CA GLY A 18 -5.93 12.16 -4.72
C GLY A 18 -5.93 12.21 -6.26
N ASP A 19 -4.83 12.55 -6.92
CA ASP A 19 -4.78 12.57 -8.39
C ASP A 19 -4.71 11.15 -8.96
N GLY A 20 -5.88 10.62 -9.33
CA GLY A 20 -5.99 9.28 -9.91
C GLY A 20 -5.39 9.20 -11.33
N CYS A 21 -5.36 10.28 -12.07
CA CYS A 21 -4.75 10.30 -13.39
C CYS A 21 -3.22 10.21 -13.27
N ALA A 22 -2.60 11.06 -12.44
CA ALA A 22 -1.17 11.01 -12.17
C ALA A 22 -0.75 9.62 -11.59
N PHE A 23 -1.59 9.01 -10.74
CA PHE A 23 -1.35 7.65 -10.25
C PHE A 23 -1.22 6.64 -11.40
N PHE A 24 -2.19 6.61 -12.33
CA PHE A 24 -2.14 5.65 -13.43
C PHE A 24 -1.02 5.95 -14.43
N GLU A 25 -0.68 7.21 -14.65
CA GLU A 25 0.46 7.61 -15.50
C GLU A 25 1.77 7.09 -14.90
N ALA A 26 2.03 7.34 -13.63
CA ALA A 26 3.21 6.85 -12.93
C ALA A 26 3.29 5.31 -12.94
N MET A 27 2.19 4.64 -12.62
CA MET A 27 2.17 3.17 -12.60
C MET A 27 2.36 2.58 -14.00
N ARG A 28 1.78 3.18 -15.03
CA ARG A 28 1.97 2.76 -16.43
C ARG A 28 3.42 2.93 -16.86
N TYR A 29 4.02 4.07 -16.55
CA TYR A 29 5.43 4.35 -16.84
C TYR A 29 6.31 3.27 -16.22
N HIS A 30 6.26 3.07 -14.91
CA HIS A 30 7.10 2.10 -14.21
C HIS A 30 6.85 0.64 -14.65
N MET A 31 5.60 0.27 -14.92
CA MET A 31 5.28 -1.08 -15.39
C MET A 31 5.75 -1.32 -16.82
N SER A 32 5.82 -0.29 -17.68
CA SER A 32 6.32 -0.43 -19.07
C SER A 32 7.82 -0.67 -19.15
N GLU A 33 8.57 -0.30 -18.11
CA GLU A 33 10.02 -0.53 -18.02
C GLU A 33 10.37 -2.00 -17.69
N MET A 34 9.38 -2.83 -17.38
CA MET A 34 9.60 -4.21 -16.94
C MET A 34 8.89 -5.21 -17.85
N PRO A 35 9.53 -6.37 -18.14
CA PRO A 35 8.82 -7.50 -18.76
C PRO A 35 7.61 -7.92 -17.93
N THR A 36 6.52 -8.35 -18.58
CA THR A 36 5.28 -8.75 -17.91
C THR A 36 5.49 -9.77 -16.80
N ALA A 37 6.37 -10.75 -17.01
CA ALA A 37 6.70 -11.75 -15.99
C ALA A 37 7.32 -11.10 -14.73
N SER A 38 8.17 -10.10 -14.91
CA SER A 38 8.78 -9.35 -13.79
C SER A 38 7.74 -8.53 -13.06
N VAL A 39 6.82 -7.87 -13.77
CA VAL A 39 5.70 -7.12 -13.16
C VAL A 39 4.83 -8.06 -12.30
N GLN A 40 4.58 -9.29 -12.76
CA GLN A 40 3.77 -10.27 -12.01
C GLN A 40 4.47 -10.79 -10.75
N CYS A 41 5.79 -10.68 -10.67
CA CYS A 41 6.58 -11.10 -9.51
C CYS A 41 7.10 -9.92 -8.67
N ALA A 42 6.90 -8.67 -9.13
CA ALA A 42 7.32 -7.49 -8.40
C ALA A 42 6.64 -7.42 -7.02
N MET A 43 7.40 -7.02 -6.01
CA MET A 43 6.88 -6.89 -4.64
C MET A 43 5.91 -5.71 -4.55
N ASN A 44 4.65 -6.00 -4.16
CA ASN A 44 3.68 -4.98 -3.82
C ASN A 44 3.75 -4.76 -2.31
N GLU A 45 4.51 -3.79 -1.88
CA GLU A 45 4.68 -3.45 -0.46
C GLU A 45 4.09 -2.08 -0.14
N LEU A 46 3.56 -1.92 1.05
CA LEU A 46 3.13 -0.64 1.59
C LEU A 46 4.22 -0.03 2.48
N SER A 47 4.92 -0.88 3.22
CA SER A 47 6.03 -0.52 4.09
C SER A 47 7.20 -1.45 3.88
N ASN A 48 8.39 -0.98 4.25
CA ASN A 48 9.60 -1.78 4.36
C ASN A 48 10.51 -1.25 5.49
N HIS A 49 11.69 -1.83 5.59
CA HIS A 49 12.63 -1.49 6.68
C HIS A 49 13.29 -0.10 6.56
N ASP A 50 13.24 0.54 5.39
CA ASP A 50 13.85 1.86 5.15
C ASP A 50 12.83 3.00 5.21
N HIS A 51 11.59 2.74 4.80
CA HIS A 51 10.55 3.76 4.68
C HIS A 51 9.79 3.97 6.00
N SER A 52 9.18 5.13 6.15
CA SER A 52 8.13 5.31 7.16
C SER A 52 7.01 4.32 6.91
N ARG A 53 6.49 3.71 7.98
CA ARG A 53 5.34 2.81 7.89
C ARG A 53 4.18 3.47 7.14
N PHE A 54 3.51 2.72 6.26
CA PHE A 54 2.40 3.28 5.51
C PHE A 54 1.27 3.77 6.43
N MET A 55 1.03 3.06 7.55
CA MET A 55 0.10 3.52 8.57
C MET A 55 0.45 4.93 9.06
N THR A 56 1.72 5.19 9.40
CA THR A 56 2.18 6.52 9.81
C THR A 56 1.97 7.55 8.70
N ARG A 57 2.31 7.22 7.45
CA ARG A 57 2.11 8.15 6.31
C ARG A 57 0.65 8.56 6.10
N THR A 58 -0.32 7.79 6.62
CA THR A 58 -1.74 8.16 6.54
C THR A 58 -2.08 9.39 7.39
N ASN A 59 -1.24 9.76 8.37
CA ASN A 59 -1.45 10.97 9.18
C ASN A 59 -1.06 12.26 8.44
N ARG A 60 -0.35 12.13 7.31
CA ARG A 60 0.07 13.23 6.45
C ARG A 60 0.94 14.27 7.17
N ARG A 61 1.79 13.82 8.07
CA ARG A 61 2.74 14.68 8.79
C ARG A 61 4.16 14.44 8.31
N VAL A 62 4.87 15.51 8.13
CA VAL A 62 6.33 15.49 7.95
C VAL A 62 6.97 15.25 9.32
N GLY A 63 7.93 14.32 9.40
CA GLY A 63 8.61 14.04 10.64
C GLY A 63 9.55 12.83 10.56
N ARG A 64 10.42 12.82 11.54
CA ARG A 64 11.32 11.71 11.82
C ARG A 64 11.36 11.45 13.33
N LEU A 65 11.89 10.30 13.75
CA LEU A 65 12.04 9.99 15.18
C LEU A 65 12.73 11.12 15.97
N ALA A 66 13.82 11.65 15.40
CA ALA A 66 14.61 12.70 16.05
C ALA A 66 13.90 14.07 16.14
N SER A 67 13.04 14.41 15.17
CA SER A 67 12.38 15.72 15.11
C SER A 67 10.99 15.73 15.73
N ALA A 68 10.21 14.65 15.56
CA ALA A 68 8.81 14.57 15.95
C ALA A 68 8.56 13.64 17.15
N GLY A 69 9.50 12.75 17.44
CA GLY A 69 9.35 11.71 18.47
C GLY A 69 8.50 10.53 18.02
N ALA A 70 8.66 9.40 18.70
CA ALA A 70 8.00 8.14 18.34
C ALA A 70 6.48 8.21 18.39
N LYS A 71 5.91 8.93 19.37
CA LYS A 71 4.47 9.03 19.58
C LYS A 71 3.76 9.72 18.42
N ALA A 72 4.36 10.74 17.82
CA ALA A 72 3.76 11.47 16.70
C ALA A 72 3.54 10.59 15.45
N ALA A 73 4.26 9.48 15.31
CA ALA A 73 4.04 8.51 14.26
C ALA A 73 2.68 7.79 14.33
N GLU A 74 2.06 7.78 15.51
CA GLU A 74 0.79 7.09 15.80
C GLU A 74 -0.40 8.04 15.85
N GLU A 75 -0.15 9.34 15.88
CA GLU A 75 -1.19 10.36 16.02
C GLU A 75 -1.80 10.74 14.67
N GLY A 76 -3.12 10.80 14.60
CA GLY A 76 -3.85 11.24 13.41
C GLY A 76 -3.83 10.23 12.25
N ILE A 77 -3.47 8.97 12.50
CA ILE A 77 -3.50 7.90 11.50
C ILE A 77 -4.91 7.62 10.99
N SER A 78 -5.01 7.16 9.74
CA SER A 78 -6.29 6.81 9.11
C SER A 78 -6.32 5.34 8.72
N TYR A 79 -7.08 4.55 9.47
CA TYR A 79 -7.34 3.14 9.13
C TYR A 79 -8.08 2.99 7.79
N GLY A 80 -8.91 3.97 7.41
CA GLY A 80 -9.61 3.96 6.12
C GLY A 80 -8.64 4.03 4.94
N ILE A 81 -7.68 4.97 4.99
CA ILE A 81 -6.64 5.12 3.97
C ILE A 81 -5.73 3.87 3.97
N PHE A 82 -5.37 3.36 5.14
CA PHE A 82 -4.56 2.15 5.24
C PHE A 82 -5.23 0.95 4.57
N ARG A 83 -6.53 0.71 4.85
CA ARG A 83 -7.30 -0.36 4.20
C ARG A 83 -7.37 -0.20 2.68
N GLN A 84 -7.48 1.02 2.15
CA GLN A 84 -7.40 1.26 0.70
C GLN A 84 -6.05 0.82 0.13
N GLY A 85 -4.95 1.13 0.82
CA GLY A 85 -3.61 0.64 0.47
C GLY A 85 -3.55 -0.89 0.43
N VAL A 86 -4.09 -1.57 1.44
CA VAL A 86 -4.15 -3.05 1.50
C VAL A 86 -4.98 -3.62 0.34
N VAL A 87 -6.12 -3.00 -0.02
CA VAL A 87 -6.90 -3.40 -1.20
C VAL A 87 -6.03 -3.33 -2.45
N MET A 88 -5.32 -2.21 -2.65
CA MET A 88 -4.42 -2.06 -3.80
C MET A 88 -3.30 -3.10 -3.77
N GLN A 89 -2.63 -3.29 -2.63
CA GLN A 89 -1.57 -4.28 -2.45
C GLN A 89 -2.02 -5.69 -2.86
N MET A 90 -3.22 -6.08 -2.48
CA MET A 90 -3.76 -7.42 -2.72
C MET A 90 -4.35 -7.62 -4.11
N THR A 91 -4.70 -6.56 -4.82
CA THR A 91 -5.39 -6.65 -6.12
C THR A 91 -4.55 -6.15 -7.30
N TRP A 92 -3.49 -5.38 -7.08
CA TRP A 92 -2.56 -4.92 -8.12
C TRP A 92 -1.73 -6.09 -8.69
N PRO A 93 -1.23 -6.00 -9.95
CA PRO A 93 -0.24 -6.96 -10.47
C PRO A 93 1.01 -7.00 -9.60
N GLY A 94 1.51 -8.20 -9.32
CA GLY A 94 2.70 -8.41 -8.50
C GLY A 94 2.45 -9.39 -7.35
N ALA A 95 3.43 -9.52 -6.47
CA ALA A 95 3.41 -10.35 -5.28
C ALA A 95 3.14 -9.50 -4.04
N PRO A 96 1.96 -9.57 -3.40
CA PRO A 96 1.71 -8.86 -2.15
C PRO A 96 2.74 -9.24 -1.10
N THR A 97 3.44 -8.25 -0.60
CA THR A 97 4.50 -8.41 0.39
C THR A 97 4.15 -7.59 1.62
N ILE A 98 3.83 -8.26 2.72
CA ILE A 98 3.47 -7.62 3.97
C ILE A 98 4.76 -7.46 4.79
N TYR A 99 5.13 -6.21 5.07
CA TYR A 99 6.17 -5.95 6.05
C TYR A 99 5.60 -6.22 7.45
N TYR A 100 6.30 -7.02 8.25
CA TYR A 100 5.80 -7.49 9.54
C TYR A 100 5.21 -6.35 10.38
N GLY A 101 4.07 -6.58 10.99
CA GLY A 101 3.40 -5.61 11.84
C GLY A 101 2.48 -4.63 11.11
N ASP A 102 2.55 -4.50 9.78
CA ASP A 102 1.57 -3.71 9.03
C ASP A 102 0.16 -4.27 9.25
N GLU A 103 0.02 -5.60 9.26
CA GLU A 103 -1.24 -6.29 9.54
C GLU A 103 -1.74 -6.07 10.98
N ALA A 104 -0.83 -5.76 11.90
CA ALA A 104 -1.14 -5.51 13.30
C ALA A 104 -1.27 -4.01 13.65
N GLY A 105 -1.06 -3.12 12.68
CA GLY A 105 -1.20 -1.67 12.84
C GLY A 105 0.05 -0.98 13.38
N VAL A 106 1.24 -1.57 13.20
CA VAL A 106 2.49 -0.95 13.64
C VAL A 106 2.75 0.33 12.87
N CYS A 107 2.98 1.41 13.62
CA CYS A 107 3.42 2.70 13.13
C CYS A 107 4.95 2.85 13.29
N GLY A 108 5.52 3.85 12.63
CA GLY A 108 6.94 4.23 12.78
C GLY A 108 7.37 5.15 11.65
N TRP A 109 8.23 6.09 12.00
CA TRP A 109 8.96 6.90 11.03
C TRP A 109 9.95 6.02 10.26
N THR A 110 10.74 6.60 9.37
CA THR A 110 11.79 5.89 8.63
C THR A 110 12.80 5.21 9.57
N ASP A 111 13.66 4.36 9.04
CA ASP A 111 14.71 3.68 9.82
C ASP A 111 15.41 4.61 10.84
N PRO A 112 15.62 4.17 12.09
CA PRO A 112 15.34 2.83 12.66
C PRO A 112 13.90 2.63 13.19
N ASP A 113 13.05 3.66 13.24
CA ASP A 113 11.74 3.63 13.90
C ASP A 113 10.71 2.75 13.16
N SER A 114 10.89 2.54 11.85
CA SER A 114 10.09 1.57 11.09
C SER A 114 10.25 0.11 11.55
N ARG A 115 11.30 -0.19 12.31
CA ARG A 115 11.66 -1.53 12.81
C ARG A 115 11.20 -1.77 14.25
N ARG A 116 10.13 -1.13 14.72
CA ARG A 116 9.55 -1.38 16.03
C ARG A 116 9.18 -2.85 16.20
N THR A 117 9.24 -3.32 17.44
CA THR A 117 8.85 -4.71 17.78
C THR A 117 7.40 -4.98 17.41
N TYR A 118 7.10 -6.25 17.07
CA TYR A 118 5.73 -6.69 16.88
C TYR A 118 4.94 -6.56 18.19
N PRO A 119 3.70 -6.04 18.17
CA PRO A 119 2.94 -5.72 19.37
C PRO A 119 2.22 -6.96 19.93
N TRP A 120 2.96 -7.97 20.36
CA TRP A 120 2.39 -9.22 20.89
C TRP A 120 1.40 -8.96 22.04
N GLY A 121 0.16 -9.41 21.86
CA GLY A 121 -0.93 -9.19 22.80
C GLY A 121 -1.59 -7.83 22.72
N GLY A 122 -1.12 -6.95 21.83
CA GLY A 122 -1.67 -5.61 21.57
C GLY A 122 -1.97 -5.36 20.09
N GLU A 123 -2.13 -6.43 19.31
CA GLU A 123 -2.38 -6.37 17.87
C GLU A 123 -3.74 -5.74 17.56
N ASN A 124 -3.81 -5.00 16.47
CA ASN A 124 -5.08 -4.57 15.92
C ASN A 124 -5.78 -5.74 15.21
N LEU A 125 -6.65 -6.43 15.93
CA LEU A 125 -7.33 -7.64 15.42
C LEU A 125 -8.21 -7.36 14.21
N GLU A 126 -8.82 -6.17 14.10
CA GLU A 126 -9.61 -5.80 12.93
C GLU A 126 -8.76 -5.71 11.66
N LEU A 127 -7.53 -5.20 11.76
CA LEU A 127 -6.61 -5.14 10.63
C LEU A 127 -6.11 -6.53 10.25
N ILE A 128 -5.82 -7.39 11.22
CA ILE A 128 -5.45 -8.79 10.97
C ILE A 128 -6.55 -9.50 10.19
N GLU A 129 -7.80 -9.38 10.65
CA GLU A 129 -8.95 -9.99 9.96
C GLU A 129 -9.14 -9.39 8.56
N PHE A 130 -8.94 -8.10 8.40
CA PHE A 130 -9.01 -7.46 7.08
C PHE A 130 -7.94 -7.99 6.11
N HIS A 131 -6.69 -8.14 6.55
CA HIS A 131 -5.64 -8.76 5.74
C HIS A 131 -5.96 -10.22 5.40
N ARG A 132 -6.48 -10.98 6.37
CA ARG A 132 -6.93 -12.36 6.15
C ARG A 132 -8.04 -12.42 5.09
N TYR A 133 -9.02 -11.55 5.19
CA TYR A 133 -10.12 -11.44 4.23
C TYR A 133 -9.61 -11.11 2.82
N MET A 134 -8.77 -10.08 2.68
CA MET A 134 -8.24 -9.64 1.40
C MET A 134 -7.31 -10.69 0.75
N SER A 135 -6.45 -11.34 1.55
CA SER A 135 -5.63 -12.46 1.06
C SER A 135 -6.48 -13.64 0.60
N GLY A 136 -7.59 -13.91 1.29
CA GLY A 136 -8.57 -14.91 0.91
C GLY A 136 -9.24 -14.60 -0.44
N ILE A 137 -9.62 -13.34 -0.66
CA ILE A 137 -10.15 -12.87 -1.96
C ILE A 137 -9.12 -13.12 -3.06
N ARG A 138 -7.86 -12.69 -2.88
CA ARG A 138 -6.80 -12.89 -3.87
C ARG A 138 -6.59 -14.38 -4.19
N LYS A 139 -6.59 -15.25 -3.17
CA LYS A 139 -6.42 -16.70 -3.35
C LYS A 139 -7.56 -17.32 -4.18
N ARG A 140 -8.80 -16.88 -3.96
CA ARG A 140 -9.97 -17.39 -4.67
C ARG A 140 -10.17 -16.81 -6.07
N CYS A 141 -9.61 -15.63 -6.35
CA CYS A 141 -9.77 -14.97 -7.65
C CYS A 141 -8.48 -15.07 -8.48
N PRO A 142 -8.40 -15.99 -9.47
CA PRO A 142 -7.22 -16.14 -10.32
C PRO A 142 -6.83 -14.85 -11.06
N ALA A 143 -7.82 -14.00 -11.41
CA ALA A 143 -7.56 -12.74 -12.10
C ALA A 143 -6.65 -11.81 -11.27
N PHE A 144 -6.73 -11.80 -9.93
CA PHE A 144 -5.82 -11.01 -9.09
C PHE A 144 -4.40 -11.55 -9.08
N ARG A 145 -4.20 -12.83 -9.40
CA ARG A 145 -2.87 -13.44 -9.47
C ARG A 145 -2.21 -13.22 -10.83
N ASN A 146 -2.89 -13.60 -11.91
CA ASN A 146 -2.31 -13.70 -13.25
C ASN A 146 -3.07 -12.88 -14.31
N GLY A 147 -4.16 -12.19 -13.95
CA GLY A 147 -4.95 -11.44 -14.90
C GLY A 147 -4.26 -10.17 -15.38
N SER A 148 -4.66 -9.71 -16.55
CA SER A 148 -4.27 -8.40 -17.07
C SER A 148 -4.89 -7.28 -16.23
N LEU A 149 -4.22 -6.12 -16.21
CA LEU A 149 -4.70 -4.89 -15.58
C LEU A 149 -5.29 -3.97 -16.64
N LYS A 150 -6.43 -3.36 -16.33
CA LYS A 150 -7.00 -2.27 -17.12
C LYS A 150 -7.46 -1.14 -16.20
N ALA A 151 -6.96 0.07 -16.42
CA ALA A 151 -7.54 1.27 -15.84
C ALA A 151 -8.94 1.49 -16.47
N LEU A 152 -9.94 1.70 -15.66
CA LEU A 152 -11.33 1.89 -16.06
C LEU A 152 -11.76 3.34 -15.93
N ALA A 153 -11.41 4.00 -14.83
CA ALA A 153 -11.68 5.40 -14.59
C ALA A 153 -10.69 5.97 -13.57
N ALA A 154 -10.44 7.25 -13.65
CA ALA A 154 -9.63 8.01 -12.69
C ALA A 154 -10.12 9.45 -12.62
N GLY A 155 -9.96 10.07 -11.47
CA GLY A 155 -10.28 11.46 -11.23
C GLY A 155 -9.77 11.90 -9.87
N ASP A 156 -10.21 13.07 -9.46
CA ASP A 156 -9.87 13.60 -8.15
C ASP A 156 -10.51 12.73 -7.04
N GLY A 157 -9.64 12.19 -6.20
CA GLY A 157 -10.02 11.35 -5.06
C GLY A 157 -10.35 9.88 -5.36
N TYR A 158 -10.31 9.45 -6.63
CA TYR A 158 -10.66 8.06 -6.94
C TYR A 158 -9.86 7.46 -8.09
N ILE A 159 -9.70 6.13 -8.03
CA ILE A 159 -9.23 5.29 -9.13
C ILE A 159 -10.15 4.06 -9.25
N ALA A 160 -10.39 3.61 -10.48
CA ALA A 160 -11.05 2.35 -10.76
C ALA A 160 -10.25 1.54 -11.75
N TYR A 161 -10.02 0.28 -11.45
CA TYR A 161 -9.33 -0.66 -12.33
C TYR A 161 -9.92 -2.06 -12.25
N GLY A 162 -9.75 -2.81 -13.32
CA GLY A 162 -10.16 -4.20 -13.41
C GLY A 162 -8.97 -5.13 -13.61
N ARG A 163 -9.11 -6.36 -13.11
CA ARG A 163 -8.20 -7.48 -13.38
C ARG A 163 -8.97 -8.52 -14.19
N PHE A 164 -8.43 -8.90 -15.33
CA PHE A 164 -9.11 -9.75 -16.29
C PHE A 164 -8.27 -10.97 -16.63
N GLN A 165 -8.90 -12.12 -16.61
CA GLN A 165 -8.32 -13.36 -17.09
C GLN A 165 -9.29 -13.95 -18.11
N SER A 166 -8.79 -14.30 -19.31
CA SER A 166 -9.58 -15.02 -20.27
C SER A 166 -9.97 -16.37 -19.69
N ALA A 167 -11.26 -16.70 -19.72
CA ALA A 167 -11.68 -18.07 -19.44
C ALA A 167 -11.05 -18.95 -20.53
N GLN A 168 -10.09 -19.79 -20.18
CA GLN A 168 -9.74 -20.91 -21.03
C GLN A 168 -10.97 -21.80 -21.07
N ARG A 169 -11.65 -21.78 -22.21
CA ARG A 169 -12.62 -22.86 -22.51
C ARG A 169 -11.77 -24.11 -22.73
N ALA A 170 -11.83 -25.04 -21.79
CA ALA A 170 -11.40 -26.39 -21.99
C ALA A 170 -12.34 -27.07 -22.99
#